data_2c428b45edb46b87e6160a3a77349e05
#
_entry.id   2c428b45edb46b87e6160a3a77349e05
#
_cell.length_a   1.000
_cell.length_b   1.000
_cell.length_c   1.000
_cell.angle_alpha   90.00
_cell.angle_beta   90.00
_cell.angle_gamma   90.00
#
_symmetry.space_group_name_H-M   'P 1'
#
loop_
_entity.id
_entity.type
_entity.pdbx_description
1 polymer ?
#
loop_
_entity_poly.entity_id
_entity_poly.type
_entity_poly.pdbx_seq_one_letter_code
_entity_poly.pdbx_strand_id
1 'polypeptide(L)'
;MVILGIGTDIVECPRIGKMVEQHGELFLRRVYTEREIRYCQAKKHATEHFAGRWAAKEAILKSIGTGWSRGIAWTDLEVRNDFGGKPRVMVRGIAKEMMLERGIGDVLISISHTRTYATAFAIAMARESSTKSTPEQGSGEIES
;
A
#
# COMPACT_ATOMS: atom_id res chain seq x y z
N MET A 1 -19.72 0.89 -1.72
CA MET A 1 -18.28 0.67 -1.57
C MET A 1 -18.03 -0.79 -1.26
N VAL A 2 -17.28 -1.49 -2.09
CA VAL A 2 -17.10 -2.94 -1.98
C VAL A 2 -15.65 -3.24 -1.62
N ILE A 3 -15.46 -4.03 -0.57
CA ILE A 3 -14.15 -4.55 -0.17
C ILE A 3 -13.91 -5.83 -0.96
N LEU A 4 -12.80 -5.87 -1.70
CA LEU A 4 -12.41 -7.03 -2.51
C LEU A 4 -11.36 -7.92 -1.84
N GLY A 5 -10.61 -7.40 -0.91
CA GLY A 5 -9.60 -8.17 -0.20
C GLY A 5 -9.07 -7.47 1.03
N ILE A 6 -8.54 -8.26 1.93
CA ILE A 6 -7.86 -7.77 3.13
C ILE A 6 -6.52 -8.48 3.25
N GLY A 7 -5.55 -7.79 3.83
CA GLY A 7 -4.24 -8.35 4.11
C GLY A 7 -3.72 -7.87 5.44
N THR A 8 -2.95 -8.71 6.08
CA THR A 8 -2.25 -8.37 7.31
C THR A 8 -0.88 -9.00 7.29
N ASP A 9 0.06 -8.33 7.92
CA ASP A 9 1.40 -8.86 8.12
C ASP A 9 1.96 -8.40 9.45
N ILE A 10 2.86 -9.20 9.98
CA ILE A 10 3.63 -8.88 11.18
C ILE A 10 5.08 -9.28 10.93
N VAL A 11 6.01 -8.43 11.31
CA VAL A 11 7.44 -8.69 11.18
C VAL A 11 8.17 -8.28 12.45
N GLU A 12 9.22 -9.02 12.79
CA GLU A 12 10.12 -8.64 13.86
C GLU A 12 11.06 -7.54 13.36
N CYS A 13 11.06 -6.39 14.03
CA CYS A 13 11.95 -5.27 13.67
C CYS A 13 13.43 -5.68 13.63
N PRO A 14 13.96 -6.47 14.59
CA PRO A 14 15.35 -6.94 14.54
C PRO A 14 15.68 -7.74 13.29
N ARG A 15 14.73 -8.46 12.70
CA ARG A 15 14.93 -9.17 11.44
C ARG A 15 15.23 -8.22 10.29
N ILE A 16 14.49 -7.13 10.21
CA ILE A 16 14.74 -6.09 9.20
C ILE A 16 16.06 -5.38 9.48
N GLY A 17 16.36 -5.10 10.75
CA GLY A 17 17.65 -4.52 11.13
C GLY A 17 18.83 -5.37 10.70
N LYS A 18 18.74 -6.68 10.82
CA LYS A 18 19.78 -7.61 10.34
C LYS A 18 19.95 -7.57 8.82
N MET A 19 18.85 -7.49 8.09
CA MET A 19 18.89 -7.38 6.62
C MET A 19 19.60 -6.10 6.20
N VAL A 20 19.32 -4.99 6.85
CA VAL A 20 20.00 -3.71 6.61
C VAL A 20 21.49 -3.80 6.96
N GLU A 21 21.82 -4.40 8.11
CA GLU A 21 23.21 -4.56 8.55
C GLU A 21 24.02 -5.45 7.61
N GLN A 22 23.45 -6.57 7.16
CA GLN A 22 24.14 -7.55 6.32
C GLN A 22 24.27 -7.11 4.87
N HIS A 23 23.26 -6.43 4.33
CA HIS A 23 23.17 -6.14 2.89
C HIS A 23 23.15 -4.65 2.56
N GLY A 24 22.99 -3.79 3.56
CA GLY A 24 23.07 -2.36 3.40
C GLY A 24 22.16 -1.80 2.32
N GLU A 25 22.73 -0.97 1.45
CA GLU A 25 21.99 -0.30 0.40
C GLU A 25 21.38 -1.25 -0.64
N LEU A 26 21.95 -2.41 -0.88
CA LEU A 26 21.37 -3.40 -1.78
C LEU A 26 19.97 -3.81 -1.32
N PHE A 27 19.85 -4.12 -0.02
CA PHE A 27 18.55 -4.45 0.57
C PHE A 27 17.59 -3.26 0.51
N LEU A 28 18.04 -2.10 0.97
CA LEU A 28 17.21 -0.90 1.02
C LEU A 28 16.67 -0.53 -0.36
N ARG A 29 17.53 -0.49 -1.37
CA ARG A 29 17.11 -0.11 -2.73
C ARG A 29 16.24 -1.13 -3.42
N ARG A 30 16.37 -2.40 -3.06
CA ARG A 30 15.52 -3.46 -3.59
C ARG A 30 14.08 -3.37 -3.06
N VAL A 31 13.94 -3.03 -1.79
CA VAL A 31 12.65 -3.08 -1.07
C VAL A 31 11.95 -1.72 -1.03
N TYR A 32 12.72 -0.65 -0.86
CA TYR A 32 12.19 0.67 -0.59
C TYR A 32 12.54 1.65 -1.70
N THR A 33 11.63 2.58 -1.98
CA THR A 33 11.92 3.69 -2.86
C THR A 33 12.86 4.67 -2.17
N GLU A 34 13.49 5.52 -2.96
CA GLU A 34 14.38 6.55 -2.41
C GLU A 34 13.66 7.47 -1.41
N ARG A 35 12.41 7.82 -1.68
CA ARG A 35 11.56 8.60 -0.78
C ARG A 35 11.33 7.88 0.55
N GLU A 36 11.04 6.59 0.51
CA GLU A 36 10.85 5.77 1.72
C GLU A 36 12.15 5.68 2.53
N ILE A 37 13.27 5.49 1.86
CA ILE A 37 14.58 5.44 2.51
C ILE A 37 14.88 6.75 3.24
N ARG A 38 14.69 7.88 2.59
CA ARG A 38 14.91 9.20 3.20
C ARG A 38 14.00 9.43 4.40
N TYR A 39 12.73 9.08 4.27
CA TYR A 39 11.77 9.21 5.37
C TYR A 39 12.18 8.38 6.59
N CYS A 40 12.50 7.12 6.40
CA CYS A 40 12.86 6.22 7.49
C CYS A 40 14.20 6.61 8.14
N GLN A 41 15.20 6.95 7.34
CA GLN A 41 16.52 7.34 7.84
C GLN A 41 16.50 8.64 8.65
N ALA A 42 15.53 9.51 8.42
CA ALA A 42 15.34 10.73 9.20
C ALA A 42 14.73 10.49 10.58
N LYS A 43 14.25 9.29 10.85
CA LYS A 43 13.62 8.94 12.13
C LYS A 43 14.64 8.40 13.13
N LYS A 44 14.40 8.68 14.41
CA LYS A 44 15.27 8.21 15.50
C LYS A 44 15.39 6.69 15.54
N HIS A 45 14.27 5.99 15.32
CA HIS A 45 14.20 4.53 15.28
C HIS A 45 13.92 4.06 13.85
N ALA A 46 14.88 4.30 12.96
CA ALA A 46 14.72 4.02 11.53
C ALA A 46 14.28 2.59 11.23
N THR A 47 14.83 1.61 11.95
CA THR A 47 14.50 0.19 11.73
C THR A 47 13.02 -0.11 11.92
N GLU A 48 12.37 0.48 12.92
CA GLU A 48 10.93 0.32 13.14
C GLU A 48 10.11 0.85 11.95
N HIS A 49 10.52 1.96 11.37
CA HIS A 49 9.86 2.56 10.21
C HIS A 49 10.08 1.73 8.94
N PHE A 50 11.27 1.19 8.73
CA PHE A 50 11.52 0.24 7.65
C PHE A 50 10.71 -1.04 7.81
N ALA A 51 10.64 -1.58 9.01
CA ALA A 51 9.84 -2.77 9.32
C ALA A 51 8.34 -2.52 9.07
N GLY A 52 7.83 -1.36 9.46
CA GLY A 52 6.44 -0.98 9.20
C GLY A 52 6.11 -0.93 7.71
N ARG A 53 7.00 -0.38 6.90
CA ARG A 53 6.82 -0.34 5.45
C ARG A 53 6.95 -1.72 4.80
N TRP A 54 7.86 -2.56 5.29
CA TRP A 54 7.94 -3.95 4.87
C TRP A 54 6.60 -4.67 5.10
N ALA A 55 6.10 -4.61 6.32
CA ALA A 55 4.82 -5.23 6.67
C ALA A 55 3.67 -4.68 5.82
N ALA A 56 3.65 -3.37 5.56
CA ALA A 56 2.64 -2.76 4.71
C ALA A 56 2.66 -3.32 3.29
N LYS A 57 3.83 -3.45 2.69
CA LYS A 57 3.97 -4.01 1.33
C LYS A 57 3.50 -5.46 1.25
N GLU A 58 3.85 -6.27 2.24
CA GLU A 58 3.35 -7.64 2.35
C GLU A 58 1.82 -7.67 2.50
N ALA A 59 1.26 -6.85 3.38
CA ALA A 59 -0.17 -6.78 3.60
C ALA A 59 -0.92 -6.32 2.34
N ILE A 60 -0.38 -5.35 1.60
CA ILE A 60 -0.95 -4.86 0.36
C ILE A 60 -1.06 -5.99 -0.66
N LEU A 61 -0.01 -6.76 -0.87
CA LEU A 61 -0.03 -7.86 -1.84
C LEU A 61 -0.99 -8.97 -1.42
N LYS A 62 -1.11 -9.24 -0.13
CA LYS A 62 -2.13 -10.17 0.38
C LYS A 62 -3.54 -9.65 0.08
N SER A 63 -3.79 -8.36 0.25
CA SER A 63 -5.11 -7.76 -0.04
C SER A 63 -5.47 -7.79 -1.52
N ILE A 64 -4.48 -7.64 -2.39
CA ILE A 64 -4.66 -7.77 -3.84
C ILE A 64 -4.81 -9.25 -4.24
N GLY A 65 -4.22 -10.16 -3.47
CA GLY A 65 -4.32 -11.60 -3.68
C GLY A 65 -3.28 -12.17 -4.64
N THR A 66 -2.18 -11.46 -4.87
CA THR A 66 -1.16 -11.84 -5.85
C THR A 66 0.08 -12.49 -5.23
N GLY A 67 0.42 -12.13 -3.99
CA GLY A 67 1.77 -12.36 -3.47
C GLY A 67 2.83 -11.71 -4.36
N TRP A 68 4.07 -12.12 -4.23
CA TRP A 68 5.21 -11.63 -5.03
C TRP A 68 5.35 -12.41 -6.33
N SER A 69 4.31 -12.47 -7.13
CA SER A 69 4.28 -13.20 -8.39
C SER A 69 4.37 -12.27 -9.60
N ARG A 70 4.61 -12.83 -10.78
CA ARG A 70 4.57 -12.14 -12.08
C ARG A 70 5.51 -10.94 -12.20
N GLY A 71 6.64 -10.94 -11.49
CA GLY A 71 7.62 -9.87 -11.62
C GLY A 71 7.26 -8.57 -10.89
N ILE A 72 6.38 -8.61 -9.91
CA ILE A 72 6.11 -7.45 -9.05
C ILE A 72 7.39 -7.07 -8.31
N ALA A 73 7.79 -5.81 -8.42
CA ALA A 73 8.90 -5.25 -7.66
C ALA A 73 8.38 -4.64 -6.35
N TRP A 74 9.18 -4.76 -5.28
CA TRP A 74 8.87 -4.10 -4.01
C TRP A 74 8.65 -2.60 -4.17
N THR A 75 9.43 -1.96 -5.03
CA THR A 75 9.35 -0.53 -5.33
C THR A 75 8.16 -0.14 -6.21
N ASP A 76 7.38 -1.10 -6.69
CA ASP A 76 6.08 -0.83 -7.31
C ASP A 76 5.07 -0.31 -6.29
N LEU A 77 5.33 -0.55 -5.01
CA LEU A 77 4.55 -0.07 -3.88
C LEU A 77 5.37 0.97 -3.12
N GLU A 78 4.83 2.16 -2.95
CA GLU A 78 5.48 3.21 -2.16
C GLU A 78 4.54 3.69 -1.07
N VAL A 79 4.99 3.60 0.17
CA VAL A 79 4.25 4.13 1.31
C VAL A 79 4.64 5.57 1.54
N ARG A 80 3.66 6.45 1.56
CA ARG A 80 3.81 7.88 1.84
C ARG A 80 2.94 8.25 3.02
N ASN A 81 3.39 9.22 3.79
CA ASN A 81 2.58 9.81 4.85
C ASN A 81 2.00 11.14 4.37
N ASP A 82 0.71 11.37 4.57
CA ASP A 82 0.09 12.65 4.31
C ASP A 82 0.44 13.67 5.41
N PHE A 83 -0.06 14.90 5.30
CA PHE A 83 0.23 15.96 6.25
C PHE A 83 -0.18 15.64 7.69
N GLY A 84 -1.19 14.79 7.88
CA GLY A 84 -1.62 14.32 9.19
C GLY A 84 -0.86 13.11 9.72
N GLY A 85 0.14 12.62 8.95
CA GLY A 85 0.91 11.42 9.29
C GLY A 85 0.23 10.11 8.91
N LYS A 86 -0.94 10.16 8.27
CA LYS A 86 -1.65 8.96 7.83
C LYS A 86 -0.93 8.31 6.65
N PRO A 87 -0.64 7.00 6.72
CA PRO A 87 0.03 6.32 5.61
C PRO A 87 -0.91 6.13 4.43
N ARG A 88 -0.36 6.32 3.24
CA ARG A 88 -1.01 6.06 1.97
C ARG A 88 -0.07 5.24 1.10
N VAL A 89 -0.62 4.49 0.17
CA VAL A 89 0.19 3.73 -0.79
C VAL A 89 -0.01 4.27 -2.20
N MET A 90 1.11 4.43 -2.89
CA MET A 90 1.14 4.68 -4.33
C MET A 90 1.54 3.36 -4.99
N VAL A 91 0.75 2.91 -5.95
CA VAL A 91 0.99 1.66 -6.66
C VAL A 91 1.27 1.96 -8.13
N ARG A 92 2.31 1.34 -8.67
CA ARG A 92 2.72 1.49 -10.06
C ARG A 92 3.19 0.16 -10.64
N GLY A 93 3.59 0.18 -11.92
CA GLY A 93 4.15 -0.99 -12.60
C GLY A 93 3.19 -2.17 -12.66
N ILE A 94 3.74 -3.36 -12.59
CA ILE A 94 2.98 -4.61 -12.67
C ILE A 94 1.95 -4.73 -11.55
N ALA A 95 2.28 -4.29 -10.35
CA ALA A 95 1.33 -4.28 -9.24
C ALA A 95 0.08 -3.46 -9.57
N LYS A 96 0.24 -2.31 -10.23
CA LYS A 96 -0.88 -1.47 -10.68
C LYS A 96 -1.72 -2.16 -11.74
N GLU A 97 -1.09 -2.82 -12.70
CA GLU A 97 -1.79 -3.60 -13.74
C GLU A 97 -2.65 -4.70 -13.11
N MET A 98 -2.11 -5.40 -12.13
CA MET A 98 -2.84 -6.46 -11.43
C MET A 98 -4.02 -5.93 -10.61
N MET A 99 -3.87 -4.77 -9.99
CA MET A 99 -4.99 -4.09 -9.34
C MET A 99 -6.12 -3.80 -10.33
N LEU A 100 -5.78 -3.24 -11.49
CA LEU A 100 -6.75 -2.89 -12.52
C LEU A 100 -7.48 -4.12 -13.07
N GLU A 101 -6.76 -5.20 -13.34
CA GLU A 101 -7.34 -6.48 -13.79
C GLU A 101 -8.36 -7.04 -12.79
N ARG A 102 -8.14 -6.82 -11.51
CA ARG A 102 -8.99 -7.33 -10.43
C ARG A 102 -10.08 -6.36 -10.01
N GLY A 103 -10.22 -5.24 -10.70
CA GLY A 103 -11.22 -4.23 -10.39
C GLY A 103 -10.95 -3.45 -9.11
N ILE A 104 -9.72 -3.46 -8.62
CA ILE A 104 -9.31 -2.72 -7.42
C ILE A 104 -8.98 -1.29 -7.80
N GLY A 105 -9.63 -0.32 -7.15
CA GLY A 105 -9.40 1.11 -7.39
C GLY A 105 -8.49 1.76 -6.38
N ASP A 106 -8.48 1.25 -5.15
CA ASP A 106 -7.67 1.81 -4.07
C ASP A 106 -7.30 0.74 -3.04
N VAL A 107 -6.22 0.98 -2.32
CA VAL A 107 -5.81 0.16 -1.19
C VAL A 107 -5.57 1.08 0.00
N LEU A 108 -6.33 0.85 1.06
CA LEU A 108 -6.15 1.55 2.33
C LEU A 108 -5.21 0.76 3.21
N ILE A 109 -4.34 1.44 3.92
CA ILE A 109 -3.37 0.80 4.81
C ILE A 109 -3.39 1.43 6.21
N SER A 110 -3.03 0.61 7.18
CA SER A 110 -2.73 1.04 8.54
C SER A 110 -1.47 0.33 9.01
N ILE A 111 -0.60 1.05 9.69
CA ILE A 111 0.69 0.56 10.16
C ILE A 111 0.79 0.84 11.65
N SER A 112 1.25 -0.14 12.42
CA SER A 112 1.54 0.01 13.83
C SER A 112 2.87 -0.66 14.15
N HIS A 113 3.66 -0.06 15.01
CA HIS A 113 4.93 -0.64 15.41
C HIS A 113 5.29 -0.35 16.85
N THR A 114 6.06 -1.27 17.40
CA THR A 114 6.81 -1.13 18.66
C THR A 114 8.29 -1.27 18.32
N ARG A 115 9.14 -1.31 19.32
CA ARG A 115 10.57 -1.60 19.10
C ARG A 115 10.83 -2.99 18.54
N THR A 116 9.97 -3.95 18.89
CA THR A 116 10.16 -5.37 18.57
C THR A 116 9.41 -5.79 17.31
N TYR A 117 8.19 -5.30 17.12
CA TYR A 117 7.30 -5.74 16.04
C TYR A 117 6.76 -4.58 15.24
N ALA A 118 6.55 -4.82 13.96
CA ALA A 118 5.73 -3.96 13.11
C ALA A 118 4.61 -4.78 12.51
N THR A 119 3.43 -4.19 12.45
CA THR A 119 2.24 -4.79 11.84
C THR A 119 1.64 -3.85 10.83
N ALA A 120 0.96 -4.42 9.85
CA ALA A 120 0.21 -3.64 8.88
C ALA A 120 -1.08 -4.35 8.49
N PHE A 121 -2.08 -3.56 8.16
CA PHE A 121 -3.33 -3.98 7.54
C PHE A 121 -3.48 -3.30 6.20
N ALA A 122 -4.05 -4.01 5.25
CA ALA A 122 -4.42 -3.46 3.96
C ALA A 122 -5.83 -3.88 3.58
N ILE A 123 -6.58 -2.97 2.99
CA ILE A 123 -7.93 -3.20 2.50
C ILE A 123 -7.96 -2.79 1.04
N ALA A 124 -8.18 -3.75 0.15
CA ALA A 124 -8.36 -3.50 -1.26
C ALA A 124 -9.83 -3.23 -1.56
N MET A 125 -10.09 -2.08 -2.19
CA MET A 125 -11.44 -1.61 -2.45
C MET A 125 -11.72 -1.64 -3.95
N ALA A 126 -12.93 -2.03 -4.30
CA ALA A 126 -13.38 -2.02 -5.68
C ALA A 126 -13.31 -0.61 -6.25
N ARG A 127 -12.92 -0.54 -7.52
CA ARG A 127 -13.01 0.69 -8.28
C ARG A 127 -14.49 1.13 -8.31
N GLU A 128 -14.70 2.41 -8.01
CA GLU A 128 -16.02 2.98 -8.19
C GLU A 128 -16.37 2.92 -9.67
N SER A 129 -17.49 2.25 -9.99
CA SER A 129 -18.06 2.40 -11.31
C SER A 129 -18.43 3.85 -11.45
N SER A 130 -17.86 4.55 -12.43
CA SER A 130 -18.41 5.82 -12.85
C SER A 130 -19.80 5.55 -13.38
N THR A 131 -20.80 5.56 -12.49
CA THR A 131 -22.14 5.81 -12.91
C THR A 131 -22.11 7.21 -13.49
N LYS A 132 -22.01 7.29 -14.82
CA LYS A 132 -22.49 8.50 -15.48
C LYS A 132 -23.89 8.67 -14.94
N SER A 133 -24.11 9.67 -14.09
CA SER A 133 -25.44 10.12 -13.81
C SER A 133 -26.01 10.48 -15.16
N THR A 134 -26.85 9.61 -15.67
CA THR A 134 -27.72 9.96 -16.79
C THR A 134 -28.46 11.16 -16.28
N PRO A 135 -28.33 12.34 -16.89
CA PRO A 135 -29.18 13.44 -16.48
C PRO A 135 -30.59 12.92 -16.62
N GLU A 136 -31.32 12.88 -15.53
CA GLU A 136 -32.75 12.70 -15.61
C GLU A 136 -33.22 13.74 -16.57
N GLN A 137 -33.58 13.30 -17.77
CA GLN A 137 -34.42 14.13 -18.61
C GLN A 137 -35.71 14.25 -17.83
N GLY A 138 -35.82 15.32 -17.12
CA GLY A 138 -37.09 15.73 -16.59
C GLY A 138 -38.03 15.90 -17.77
N SER A 139 -38.79 14.86 -18.00
CA SER A 139 -39.98 14.98 -18.86
C SER A 139 -40.98 15.81 -18.06
N GLY A 140 -40.74 17.08 -18.03
CA GLY A 140 -41.73 18.05 -17.59
C GLY A 140 -42.67 18.28 -18.76
N GLU A 141 -43.47 17.35 -19.09
CA GLU A 141 -44.71 17.66 -19.82
C GLU A 141 -45.73 18.04 -18.79
N ILE A 142 -45.84 19.34 -18.59
CA ILE A 142 -47.03 19.90 -18.04
C ILE A 142 -47.94 20.14 -19.19
N GLU A 143 -48.81 19.22 -19.48
CA GLU A 143 -49.98 19.54 -20.26
C GLU A 143 -51.04 20.09 -19.31
N SER A 144 -51.38 21.30 -19.56
CA SER A 144 -52.54 21.95 -18.97
C SER A 144 -53.86 21.39 -19.55
#